data_39feb962d91634baadbf86fbec0be1d8
#
_entry.id   39feb962d91634baadbf86fbec0be1d8
#
_cell.length_a   1.000
_cell.length_b   1.000
_cell.length_c   1.000
_cell.angle_alpha   90.00
_cell.angle_beta   90.00
_cell.angle_gamma   90.00
#
_symmetry.space_group_name_H-M   'P 1'
#
loop_
_entity.id
_entity.type
_entity.pdbx_description
1 polymer ?
#
loop_
_entity_poly.entity_id
_entity_poly.type
_entity_poly.pdbx_seq_one_letter_code
_entity_poly.pdbx_strand_id
1 'polypeptide(L)'
;MGRLVADVLHFTFLDTDNVIEARAGKTISEIFEQQGEAAFREWERRITEELTRRKKTVIATGGGLPASDANLASLKTHSLVVCLWAGPEKIWERVRGLTLRPLLNGPDPLAKIRDLLAVREPYYRQADVLVNTELRSVRQVAQQVIHQYHMAQAVHR
;
A
#
# COMPACT_ATOMS: atom_id res chain seq x y z
N MET A 1 -8.83 -5.00 -4.97
CA MET A 1 -9.65 -4.18 -4.06
C MET A 1 -9.59 -2.70 -4.47
N GLY A 2 -8.43 -2.03 -4.51
CA GLY A 2 -8.31 -0.63 -4.88
C GLY A 2 -8.96 -0.27 -6.23
N ARG A 3 -8.82 -1.12 -7.24
CA ARG A 3 -9.49 -0.94 -8.54
C ARG A 3 -11.01 -0.90 -8.41
N LEU A 4 -11.60 -1.80 -7.59
CA LEU A 4 -13.05 -1.80 -7.34
C LEU A 4 -13.52 -0.51 -6.65
N VAL A 5 -12.73 0.04 -5.71
CA VAL A 5 -13.03 1.34 -5.08
C VAL A 5 -12.98 2.46 -6.11
N ALA A 6 -11.96 2.47 -6.97
CA ALA A 6 -11.82 3.47 -8.02
C ALA A 6 -12.98 3.44 -9.03
N ASP A 7 -13.39 2.24 -9.46
CA ASP A 7 -14.52 2.07 -10.37
C ASP A 7 -15.82 2.64 -9.79
N VAL A 8 -16.13 2.34 -8.53
CA VAL A 8 -17.34 2.84 -7.86
C VAL A 8 -17.32 4.35 -7.65
N LEU A 9 -16.15 4.92 -7.33
CA LEU A 9 -16.00 6.37 -7.13
C LEU A 9 -15.80 7.14 -8.45
N HIS A 10 -15.71 6.44 -9.58
CA HIS A 10 -15.34 7.03 -10.88
C HIS A 10 -14.00 7.78 -10.83
N PHE A 11 -13.01 7.17 -10.16
CA PHE A 11 -11.65 7.66 -9.98
C PHE A 11 -10.66 6.86 -10.83
N THR A 12 -9.50 7.44 -11.08
CA THR A 12 -8.37 6.71 -11.64
C THR A 12 -7.81 5.75 -10.60
N PHE A 13 -7.39 4.55 -11.02
CA PHE A 13 -6.63 3.63 -10.17
C PHE A 13 -5.14 3.66 -10.53
N LEU A 14 -4.29 3.81 -9.53
CA LEU A 14 -2.83 3.68 -9.65
C LEU A 14 -2.31 2.68 -8.64
N ASP A 15 -1.36 1.86 -9.09
CA ASP A 15 -0.53 1.01 -8.25
C ASP A 15 0.90 1.54 -8.32
N THR A 16 1.50 1.88 -7.18
CA THR A 16 2.84 2.50 -7.14
C THR A 16 3.93 1.58 -7.66
N ASP A 17 3.81 0.28 -7.43
CA ASP A 17 4.78 -0.70 -7.92
C ASP A 17 4.77 -0.72 -9.46
N ASN A 18 3.58 -0.76 -10.07
CA ASN A 18 3.45 -0.69 -11.53
C ASN A 18 3.99 0.63 -12.11
N VAL A 19 3.80 1.75 -11.40
CA VAL A 19 4.33 3.06 -11.84
C VAL A 19 5.86 3.05 -11.77
N ILE A 20 6.44 2.49 -10.70
CA ILE A 20 7.89 2.37 -10.56
C ILE A 20 8.47 1.51 -11.68
N GLU A 21 7.91 0.32 -11.93
CA GLU A 21 8.38 -0.58 -12.99
C GLU A 21 8.32 0.08 -14.37
N ALA A 22 7.23 0.76 -14.68
CA ALA A 22 7.07 1.48 -15.94
C ALA A 22 8.10 2.63 -16.12
N ARG A 23 8.46 3.32 -15.02
CA ARG A 23 9.45 4.41 -15.04
C ARG A 23 10.88 3.90 -15.06
N ALA A 24 11.17 2.87 -14.30
CA ALA A 24 12.49 2.27 -14.21
C ALA A 24 12.84 1.43 -15.46
N GLY A 25 11.85 0.99 -16.23
CA GLY A 25 12.03 0.03 -17.32
C GLY A 25 12.52 -1.35 -16.81
N LYS A 26 12.26 -1.66 -15.56
CA LYS A 26 12.70 -2.86 -14.84
C LYS A 26 11.63 -3.30 -13.87
N THR A 27 11.57 -4.60 -13.60
CA THR A 27 10.74 -5.14 -12.52
C THR A 27 11.27 -4.74 -11.14
N ILE A 28 10.40 -4.75 -10.13
CA ILE A 28 10.80 -4.52 -8.74
C ILE A 28 11.93 -5.50 -8.32
N SER A 29 11.82 -6.77 -8.71
CA SER A 29 12.86 -7.77 -8.42
C SER A 29 14.21 -7.38 -9.02
N GLU A 30 14.24 -6.95 -10.28
CA GLU A 30 15.47 -6.49 -10.93
C GLU A 30 16.06 -5.23 -10.26
N ILE A 31 15.23 -4.32 -9.80
CA ILE A 31 15.68 -3.15 -9.04
C ILE A 31 16.37 -3.60 -7.75
N PHE A 32 15.74 -4.51 -6.99
CA PHE A 32 16.33 -5.04 -5.76
C PHE A 32 17.64 -5.79 -6.01
N GLU A 33 17.70 -6.64 -7.03
CA GLU A 33 18.89 -7.45 -7.37
C GLU A 33 20.05 -6.60 -7.87
N GLN A 34 19.79 -5.63 -8.74
CA GLN A 34 20.83 -4.84 -9.42
C GLN A 34 21.22 -3.57 -8.67
N GLN A 35 20.31 -2.97 -7.91
CA GLN A 35 20.49 -1.66 -7.31
C GLN A 35 20.27 -1.64 -5.78
N GLY A 36 19.68 -2.71 -5.24
CA GLY A 36 19.41 -2.85 -3.81
C GLY A 36 18.16 -2.12 -3.31
N GLU A 37 17.85 -2.35 -2.04
CA GLU A 37 16.65 -1.79 -1.41
C GLU A 37 16.67 -0.25 -1.38
N ALA A 38 17.81 0.37 -1.15
CA ALA A 38 17.93 1.83 -1.08
C ALA A 38 17.48 2.52 -2.38
N ALA A 39 17.83 1.96 -3.54
CA ALA A 39 17.38 2.48 -4.82
C ALA A 39 15.86 2.35 -5.01
N PHE A 40 15.28 1.23 -4.55
CA PHE A 40 13.82 1.07 -4.57
C PHE A 40 13.12 2.10 -3.67
N ARG A 41 13.66 2.39 -2.46
CA ARG A 41 13.12 3.42 -1.55
C ARG A 41 13.20 4.82 -2.16
N GLU A 42 14.23 5.11 -2.92
CA GLU A 42 14.33 6.38 -3.64
C GLU A 42 13.26 6.49 -4.75
N TRP A 43 12.94 5.41 -5.45
CA TRP A 43 11.81 5.36 -6.37
C TRP A 43 10.47 5.61 -5.66
N GLU A 44 10.22 4.96 -4.51
CA GLU A 44 9.02 5.18 -3.70
C GLU A 44 8.88 6.66 -3.30
N ARG A 45 9.98 7.30 -2.86
CA ARG A 45 9.99 8.72 -2.49
C ARG A 45 9.59 9.62 -3.67
N ARG A 46 10.25 9.45 -4.81
CA ARG A 46 9.96 10.25 -6.03
C ARG A 46 8.52 10.09 -6.50
N ILE A 47 8.01 8.88 -6.52
CA ILE A 47 6.62 8.62 -6.90
C ILE A 47 5.67 9.27 -5.91
N THR A 48 5.94 9.21 -4.61
CA THR A 48 5.11 9.86 -3.59
C THR A 48 4.99 11.36 -3.85
N GLU A 49 6.07 12.05 -4.15
CA GLU A 49 6.06 13.48 -4.48
C GLU A 49 5.18 13.81 -5.72
N GLU A 50 5.19 12.94 -6.72
CA GLU A 50 4.32 13.12 -7.89
C GLU A 50 2.84 12.86 -7.58
N LEU A 51 2.56 11.89 -6.71
CA LEU A 51 1.20 11.49 -6.36
C LEU A 51 0.43 12.60 -5.63
N THR A 52 1.11 13.49 -4.93
CA THR A 52 0.49 14.65 -4.24
C THR A 52 -0.31 15.56 -5.17
N ARG A 53 0.01 15.55 -6.45
CA ARG A 53 -0.66 16.36 -7.49
C ARG A 53 -1.88 15.68 -8.10
N ARG A 54 -2.12 14.40 -7.78
CA ARG A 54 -3.23 13.64 -8.36
C ARG A 54 -4.53 13.93 -7.63
N LYS A 55 -5.60 14.14 -8.41
CA LYS A 55 -6.97 14.30 -7.89
C LYS A 55 -7.83 13.15 -8.38
N LYS A 56 -8.88 12.83 -7.63
CA LYS A 56 -9.82 11.74 -7.97
C LYS A 56 -9.09 10.44 -8.34
N THR A 57 -8.15 10.05 -7.49
CA THR A 57 -7.30 8.88 -7.74
C THR A 57 -7.27 7.99 -6.51
N VAL A 58 -7.46 6.70 -6.70
CA VAL A 58 -7.22 5.65 -5.69
C VAL A 58 -5.82 5.10 -5.94
N ILE A 59 -4.98 5.15 -4.92
CA ILE A 59 -3.58 4.78 -5.00
C ILE A 59 -3.34 3.55 -4.12
N ALA A 60 -2.83 2.47 -4.69
CA ALA A 60 -2.31 1.32 -3.96
C ALA A 60 -0.79 1.50 -3.78
N THR A 61 -0.33 1.61 -2.53
CA THR A 61 1.07 1.93 -2.22
C THR A 61 1.92 0.71 -1.87
N GLY A 62 1.30 -0.48 -1.80
CA GLY A 62 1.96 -1.59 -1.12
C GLY A 62 2.19 -1.30 0.36
N GLY A 63 2.97 -2.14 1.03
CA GLY A 63 3.22 -2.00 2.48
C GLY A 63 4.52 -1.27 2.83
N GLY A 64 5.42 -1.07 1.88
CA GLY A 64 6.72 -0.46 2.13
C GLY A 64 6.71 1.07 2.07
N LEU A 65 6.04 1.62 1.07
CA LEU A 65 6.03 3.05 0.79
C LEU A 65 5.57 3.91 1.99
N PRO A 66 4.47 3.58 2.71
CA PRO A 66 4.05 4.35 3.87
C PRO A 66 4.91 4.09 5.12
N ALA A 67 5.81 3.12 5.12
CA ALA A 67 6.74 2.85 6.22
C ALA A 67 7.96 3.78 6.20
N SER A 68 7.71 5.05 5.95
CA SER A 68 8.67 6.16 5.95
C SER A 68 7.93 7.41 6.43
N ASP A 69 8.49 8.11 7.41
CA ASP A 69 7.86 9.32 7.98
C ASP A 69 7.59 10.38 6.93
N ALA A 70 8.54 10.62 6.03
CA ALA A 70 8.38 11.61 4.96
C ALA A 70 7.27 11.24 3.97
N ASN A 71 7.23 9.97 3.52
CA ASN A 71 6.21 9.51 2.59
C ASN A 71 4.82 9.53 3.25
N LEU A 72 4.72 9.05 4.50
CA LEU A 72 3.47 9.01 5.23
C LEU A 72 2.93 10.42 5.48
N ALA A 73 3.77 11.36 5.93
CA ALA A 73 3.39 12.76 6.12
C ALA A 73 2.88 13.38 4.81
N SER A 74 3.60 13.15 3.71
CA SER A 74 3.20 13.61 2.39
C SER A 74 1.83 13.05 1.96
N LEU A 75 1.61 11.74 2.12
CA LEU A 75 0.33 11.10 1.81
C LEU A 75 -0.81 11.68 2.63
N LYS A 76 -0.64 11.85 3.94
CA LYS A 76 -1.66 12.36 4.87
C LYS A 76 -2.04 13.81 4.60
N THR A 77 -1.12 14.61 4.08
CA THR A 77 -1.40 16.00 3.72
C THR A 77 -2.37 16.12 2.53
N HIS A 78 -2.37 15.14 1.63
CA HIS A 78 -3.04 15.25 0.34
C HIS A 78 -4.13 14.21 0.09
N SER A 79 -4.28 13.20 0.97
CA SER A 79 -5.20 12.08 0.76
C SER A 79 -5.72 11.49 2.06
N LEU A 80 -6.84 10.80 1.98
CA LEU A 80 -7.31 9.89 3.03
C LEU A 80 -6.47 8.61 2.98
N VAL A 81 -5.67 8.39 4.01
CA VAL A 81 -4.81 7.19 4.10
C VAL A 81 -5.57 6.06 4.79
N VAL A 82 -5.79 4.98 4.07
CA VAL A 82 -6.49 3.80 4.57
C VAL A 82 -5.52 2.63 4.67
N CYS A 83 -5.31 2.12 5.88
CA CYS A 83 -4.56 0.90 6.10
C CYS A 83 -5.50 -0.31 6.08
N LEU A 84 -5.19 -1.28 5.23
CA LEU A 84 -5.86 -2.58 5.17
C LEU A 84 -5.10 -3.57 6.04
N TRP A 85 -5.61 -3.79 7.25
CA TRP A 85 -4.95 -4.63 8.24
C TRP A 85 -5.33 -6.11 8.11
N ALA A 86 -4.35 -6.98 8.33
CA ALA A 86 -4.52 -8.40 8.62
C ALA A 86 -3.35 -8.89 9.47
N GLY A 87 -3.57 -9.92 10.29
CA GLY A 87 -2.51 -10.57 11.05
C GLY A 87 -1.55 -11.38 10.16
N PRO A 88 -0.38 -11.74 10.71
CA PRO A 88 0.70 -12.37 9.95
C PRO A 88 0.29 -13.71 9.31
N GLU A 89 -0.47 -14.53 10.01
CA GLU A 89 -0.95 -15.82 9.49
C GLU A 89 -1.86 -15.62 8.26
N LYS A 90 -2.76 -14.63 8.33
CA LYS A 90 -3.66 -14.32 7.21
C LYS A 90 -2.92 -13.70 6.03
N ILE A 91 -1.89 -12.92 6.29
CA ILE A 91 -1.01 -12.40 5.24
C ILE A 91 -0.29 -13.55 4.56
N TRP A 92 0.30 -14.46 5.35
CA TRP A 92 0.99 -15.65 4.81
C TRP A 92 0.07 -16.51 3.96
N GLU A 93 -1.15 -16.81 4.42
CA GLU A 93 -2.16 -17.55 3.65
C GLU A 93 -2.41 -16.93 2.26
N ARG A 94 -2.46 -15.59 2.20
CA ARG A 94 -2.71 -14.85 0.95
C ARG A 94 -1.52 -14.80 0.01
N VAL A 95 -0.28 -14.80 0.52
CA VAL A 95 0.91 -14.57 -0.29
C VAL A 95 1.73 -15.82 -0.59
N ARG A 96 1.52 -16.93 0.12
CA ARG A 96 2.29 -18.19 -0.04
C ARG A 96 2.27 -18.78 -1.45
N GLY A 97 1.29 -18.41 -2.28
CA GLY A 97 1.20 -18.83 -3.67
C GLY A 97 1.73 -17.82 -4.69
N LEU A 98 2.25 -16.68 -4.23
CA LEU A 98 2.74 -15.61 -5.11
C LEU A 98 4.26 -15.65 -5.18
N THR A 99 4.80 -15.89 -6.36
CA THR A 99 6.25 -16.03 -6.62
C THR A 99 7.04 -14.70 -6.57
N LEU A 100 6.38 -13.55 -6.48
CA LEU A 100 6.99 -12.23 -6.69
C LEU A 100 7.05 -11.37 -5.41
N ARG A 101 7.67 -11.90 -4.33
CA ARG A 101 7.90 -11.12 -3.11
C ARG A 101 9.34 -11.27 -2.61
N PRO A 102 10.30 -10.47 -3.14
CA PRO A 102 11.72 -10.58 -2.78
C PRO A 102 12.00 -10.54 -1.28
N LEU A 103 11.23 -9.73 -0.53
CA LEU A 103 11.39 -9.58 0.92
C LEU A 103 10.93 -10.80 1.74
N LEU A 104 10.23 -11.77 1.14
CA LEU A 104 9.76 -12.98 1.82
C LEU A 104 10.57 -14.22 1.45
N ASN A 105 11.63 -14.07 0.67
CA ASN A 105 12.53 -15.17 0.34
C ASN A 105 13.33 -15.57 1.58
N GLY A 106 13.26 -16.85 1.96
CA GLY A 106 13.97 -17.37 3.12
C GLY A 106 13.33 -18.65 3.67
N PRO A 107 13.98 -19.27 4.68
CA PRO A 107 13.53 -20.54 5.25
C PRO A 107 12.25 -20.42 6.09
N ASP A 108 11.98 -19.25 6.67
CA ASP A 108 10.76 -18.98 7.46
C ASP A 108 10.08 -17.67 7.02
N PRO A 109 9.25 -17.73 5.97
CA PRO A 109 8.52 -16.53 5.49
C PRO A 109 7.53 -15.97 6.51
N LEU A 110 6.95 -16.79 7.39
CA LEU A 110 6.01 -16.33 8.41
C LEU A 110 6.71 -15.49 9.49
N ALA A 111 7.87 -15.93 9.97
CA ALA A 111 8.69 -15.12 10.87
C ALA A 111 9.06 -13.79 10.21
N LYS A 112 9.46 -13.81 8.94
CA LYS A 112 9.76 -12.59 8.19
C LYS A 112 8.58 -11.64 8.06
N ILE A 113 7.36 -12.14 7.89
CA ILE A 113 6.14 -11.34 7.89
C ILE A 113 5.92 -10.69 9.26
N ARG A 114 6.10 -11.44 10.36
CA ARG A 114 5.98 -10.91 11.73
C ARG A 114 6.98 -9.79 11.99
N ASP A 115 8.24 -9.97 11.61
CA ASP A 115 9.29 -8.96 11.75
C ASP A 115 8.96 -7.69 10.95
N LEU A 116 8.55 -7.85 9.68
CA LEU A 116 8.15 -6.72 8.83
C LEU A 116 6.93 -5.98 9.40
N LEU A 117 5.95 -6.70 9.94
CA LEU A 117 4.80 -6.08 10.58
C LEU A 117 5.20 -5.32 11.84
N ALA A 118 6.04 -5.90 12.71
CA ALA A 118 6.51 -5.25 13.92
C ALA A 118 7.20 -3.91 13.63
N VAL A 119 8.07 -3.88 12.61
CA VAL A 119 8.77 -2.66 12.18
C VAL A 119 7.82 -1.62 11.56
N ARG A 120 6.80 -2.07 10.82
CA ARG A 120 5.91 -1.18 10.05
C ARG A 120 4.63 -0.78 10.78
N GLU A 121 4.24 -1.50 11.81
CA GLU A 121 3.01 -1.26 12.57
C GLU A 121 2.91 0.19 13.09
N PRO A 122 3.98 0.84 13.61
CA PRO A 122 3.91 2.23 14.06
C PRO A 122 3.47 3.21 12.96
N TYR A 123 3.86 2.94 11.70
CA TYR A 123 3.43 3.74 10.54
C TYR A 123 1.99 3.41 10.15
N TYR A 124 1.62 2.13 10.12
CA TYR A 124 0.28 1.70 9.74
C TYR A 124 -0.80 2.20 10.70
N ARG A 125 -0.47 2.30 12.00
CA ARG A 125 -1.37 2.86 13.03
C ARG A 125 -1.62 4.36 12.88
N GLN A 126 -0.80 5.08 12.11
CA GLN A 126 -0.98 6.49 11.82
C GLN A 126 -1.92 6.73 10.62
N ALA A 127 -2.40 5.71 9.94
CA ALA A 127 -3.41 5.86 8.89
C ALA A 127 -4.68 6.51 9.44
N ASP A 128 -5.38 7.28 8.62
CA ASP A 128 -6.62 7.95 9.01
C ASP A 128 -7.74 6.93 9.26
N VAL A 129 -7.69 5.79 8.58
CA VAL A 129 -8.65 4.69 8.73
C VAL A 129 -7.90 3.34 8.76
N LEU A 130 -8.26 2.50 9.72
CA LEU A 130 -7.82 1.10 9.80
C LEU A 130 -8.99 0.18 9.47
N VAL A 131 -8.83 -0.65 8.45
CA VAL A 131 -9.83 -1.65 8.03
C VAL A 131 -9.28 -3.06 8.22
N ASN A 132 -9.84 -3.80 9.17
CA ASN A 132 -9.52 -5.23 9.31
C ASN A 132 -10.14 -6.02 8.15
N THR A 133 -9.30 -6.79 7.44
CA THR A 133 -9.67 -7.52 6.23
C THR A 133 -9.76 -9.04 6.41
N GLU A 134 -9.55 -9.56 7.62
CA GLU A 134 -9.39 -11.01 7.84
C GLU A 134 -10.66 -11.80 7.52
N LEU A 135 -11.80 -11.32 8.00
CA LEU A 135 -13.09 -12.00 7.88
C LEU A 135 -14.01 -11.35 6.83
N ARG A 136 -13.46 -10.49 5.97
CA ARG A 136 -14.24 -9.75 4.98
C ARG A 136 -13.87 -10.13 3.56
N SER A 137 -14.88 -10.21 2.69
CA SER A 137 -14.68 -10.32 1.25
C SER A 137 -14.09 -9.02 0.68
N VAL A 138 -13.46 -9.10 -0.48
CA VAL A 138 -12.92 -7.94 -1.20
C VAL A 138 -14.00 -6.85 -1.41
N ARG A 139 -15.25 -7.25 -1.68
CA ARG A 139 -16.38 -6.32 -1.86
C ARG A 139 -16.74 -5.60 -0.56
N GLN A 140 -16.81 -6.32 0.56
CA GLN A 140 -17.10 -5.72 1.88
C GLN A 140 -16.01 -4.74 2.30
N VAL A 141 -14.73 -5.07 2.07
CA VAL A 141 -13.62 -4.15 2.33
C VAL A 141 -13.74 -2.91 1.45
N ALA A 142 -14.02 -3.06 0.16
CA ALA A 142 -14.19 -1.94 -0.75
C ALA A 142 -15.36 -1.03 -0.32
N GLN A 143 -16.51 -1.60 0.05
CA GLN A 143 -17.65 -0.83 0.56
C GLN A 143 -17.30 -0.04 1.82
N GLN A 144 -16.54 -0.64 2.75
CA GLN A 144 -16.11 0.05 3.96
C GLN A 144 -15.16 1.21 3.63
N VAL A 145 -14.21 1.04 2.72
CA VAL A 145 -13.31 2.11 2.27
C VAL A 145 -14.09 3.25 1.63
N ILE A 146 -15.04 2.94 0.75
CA ILE A 146 -15.90 3.94 0.09
C ILE A 146 -16.73 4.71 1.13
N HIS A 147 -17.32 4.01 2.11
CA HIS A 147 -18.05 4.64 3.19
C HIS A 147 -17.18 5.63 3.97
N GLN A 148 -15.97 5.22 4.37
CA GLN A 148 -15.03 6.10 5.08
C GLN A 148 -14.63 7.32 4.25
N TYR A 149 -14.43 7.15 2.95
CA TYR A 149 -14.16 8.26 2.05
C TYR A 149 -15.30 9.28 2.03
N HIS A 150 -16.56 8.84 1.93
CA HIS A 150 -17.71 9.74 1.96
C HIS A 150 -17.85 10.45 3.30
N MET A 151 -17.60 9.77 4.41
CA MET A 151 -17.62 10.37 5.75
C MET A 151 -16.55 11.47 5.88
N ALA A 152 -15.32 11.21 5.42
CA ALA A 152 -14.25 12.20 5.44
C ALA A 152 -14.59 13.44 4.57
N GLN A 153 -15.22 13.26 3.42
CA GLN A 153 -15.68 14.37 2.57
C GLN A 153 -16.78 15.20 3.22
N ALA A 154 -17.65 14.62 4.04
CA ALA A 154 -18.73 15.33 4.72
C ALA A 154 -18.22 16.24 5.84
N VAL A 155 -17.09 15.88 6.49
CA VAL A 155 -16.47 16.66 7.57
C VAL A 155 -15.74 17.90 7.03
N HIS A 156 -15.30 17.89 5.78
CA HIS A 156 -14.54 18.99 5.15
C HIS A 156 -15.41 19.93 4.28
N ARG A 157 -16.72 19.78 4.34
CA ARG A 157 -17.71 20.72 3.76
C ARG A 157 -18.24 21.67 4.81
#